data_2c73783f92c2b451dc606154019bab86
#
_entry.id   2c73783f92c2b451dc606154019bab86
#
_cell.length_a   1.000
_cell.length_b   1.000
_cell.length_c   1.000
_cell.angle_alpha   90.00
_cell.angle_beta   90.00
_cell.angle_gamma   90.00
#
_symmetry.space_group_name_H-M   'P 1'
#
loop_
_entity.id
_entity.type
_entity.pdbx_description
1 polymer ?
#
loop_
_entity_poly.entity_id
_entity_poly.type
_entity_poly.pdbx_seq_one_letter_code
_entity_poly.pdbx_strand_id
1 'polypeptide(L)'
;MKVLFFTPPAEQRIGGLDAAIDGLRGALERRGIEVGGELPAHGGACVAHFHGLWQPAHARLARACRARGIPCVVSPHGMLEPWAWRHKRWKKWPYFHLVEKRHLTRAQAVLATAAQEAARLRGFLPGQRIETLPLGLTGDAKPDYQRARGHLGWPADERVLLFLSRIHVKKGLDLLLQALATMELSAPARLVIVGAGEPGYVAQLRRFAEENARTLPRIDWAGAVWGAERWKYFQGADLFCLPTHSENFGLAILEACQVGTPVLTTVETPWAEALAGGRGFICAPRTAEVQRELARFFSHDRGTPEARAALAEWAWTRFHWDALAERYAAFYRSLF
;
A
#
# COMPACT_ATOMS: atom_id res chain seq x y z
N MET A 1 -25.68 -12.55 7.96
CA MET A 1 -25.29 -11.14 7.86
C MET A 1 -24.84 -10.85 6.44
N LYS A 2 -25.26 -9.71 5.90
CA LYS A 2 -24.83 -9.24 4.58
C LYS A 2 -24.01 -7.96 4.71
N VAL A 3 -22.94 -7.80 3.93
CA VAL A 3 -22.15 -6.59 3.87
C VAL A 3 -22.27 -6.00 2.46
N LEU A 4 -22.58 -4.71 2.37
CA LEU A 4 -22.70 -3.99 1.10
C LEU A 4 -21.43 -3.17 0.87
N PHE A 5 -20.65 -3.52 -0.15
CA PHE A 5 -19.46 -2.76 -0.53
C PHE A 5 -19.82 -1.70 -1.57
N PHE A 6 -19.56 -0.45 -1.22
CA PHE A 6 -19.67 0.68 -2.14
C PHE A 6 -18.27 1.23 -2.42
N THR A 7 -17.84 1.10 -3.66
CA THR A 7 -16.50 1.51 -4.12
C THR A 7 -16.62 2.65 -5.14
N PRO A 8 -15.58 3.49 -5.29
CA PRO A 8 -15.52 4.46 -6.39
C PRO A 8 -15.61 3.75 -7.75
N PRO A 9 -16.02 4.46 -8.82
CA PRO A 9 -15.94 3.96 -10.19
C PRO A 9 -14.53 3.46 -10.54
N ALA A 10 -14.42 2.45 -11.43
CA ALA A 10 -13.15 1.78 -11.75
C ALA A 10 -12.04 2.78 -12.18
N GLU A 11 -12.40 3.80 -12.96
CA GLU A 11 -11.47 4.82 -13.45
C GLU A 11 -10.86 5.70 -12.34
N GLN A 12 -11.49 5.74 -11.17
CA GLN A 12 -11.06 6.54 -10.02
C GLN A 12 -10.34 5.72 -8.96
N ARG A 13 -10.26 4.41 -9.14
CA ARG A 13 -9.60 3.52 -8.20
C ARG A 13 -8.08 3.59 -8.35
N ILE A 14 -7.37 3.51 -7.24
CA ILE A 14 -5.93 3.63 -7.22
C ILE A 14 -5.34 2.26 -6.93
N GLY A 15 -4.76 1.60 -7.95
CA GLY A 15 -3.82 0.45 -7.86
C GLY A 15 -4.16 -0.53 -6.73
N GLY A 16 -3.46 -1.55 -6.43
CA GLY A 16 -3.59 -2.51 -5.31
C GLY A 16 -4.83 -2.55 -4.39
N LEU A 17 -5.55 -1.41 -4.23
CA LEU A 17 -6.73 -1.32 -3.37
C LEU A 17 -7.87 -2.23 -3.83
N ASP A 18 -8.08 -2.37 -5.15
CA ASP A 18 -9.11 -3.26 -5.67
C ASP A 18 -8.81 -4.71 -5.29
N ALA A 19 -7.57 -5.15 -5.49
CA ALA A 19 -7.15 -6.50 -5.10
C ALA A 19 -7.33 -6.74 -3.59
N ALA A 20 -7.11 -5.73 -2.75
CA ALA A 20 -7.32 -5.83 -1.32
C ALA A 20 -8.83 -5.91 -0.95
N ILE A 21 -9.68 -5.12 -1.62
CA ILE A 21 -11.13 -5.16 -1.42
C ILE A 21 -11.71 -6.50 -1.91
N ASP A 22 -11.25 -7.00 -3.05
CA ASP A 22 -11.66 -8.30 -3.58
C ASP A 22 -11.20 -9.46 -2.68
N GLY A 23 -9.98 -9.36 -2.13
CA GLY A 23 -9.47 -10.29 -1.13
C GLY A 23 -10.34 -10.34 0.13
N LEU A 24 -10.72 -9.16 0.65
CA LEU A 24 -11.65 -9.06 1.78
C LEU A 24 -13.03 -9.66 1.44
N ARG A 25 -13.57 -9.34 0.26
CA ARG A 25 -14.84 -9.91 -0.23
C ARG A 25 -14.81 -11.42 -0.21
N GLY A 26 -13.87 -12.04 -0.92
CA GLY A 26 -13.74 -13.49 -1.01
C GLY A 26 -13.53 -14.15 0.36
N ALA A 27 -12.79 -13.51 1.27
CA ALA A 27 -12.57 -14.06 2.60
C ALA A 27 -13.83 -14.00 3.50
N LEU A 28 -14.65 -12.96 3.37
CA LEU A 28 -15.95 -12.87 4.05
C LEU A 28 -16.95 -13.91 3.50
N GLU A 29 -16.99 -14.07 2.18
CA GLU A 29 -17.85 -15.04 1.52
C GLU A 29 -17.52 -16.49 1.91
N ARG A 30 -16.22 -16.85 2.01
CA ARG A 30 -15.78 -18.14 2.55
C ARG A 30 -16.24 -18.39 3.99
N ARG A 31 -16.57 -17.35 4.75
CA ARG A 31 -17.12 -17.41 6.11
C ARG A 31 -18.64 -17.35 6.15
N GLY A 32 -19.33 -17.50 5.02
CA GLY A 32 -20.77 -17.44 4.92
C GLY A 32 -21.37 -16.04 5.11
N ILE A 33 -20.58 -14.98 4.95
CA ILE A 33 -21.05 -13.60 4.96
C ILE A 33 -21.28 -13.18 3.52
N GLU A 34 -22.52 -12.91 3.16
CA GLU A 34 -22.88 -12.43 1.83
C GLU A 34 -22.31 -11.03 1.59
N VAL A 35 -21.61 -10.82 0.48
CA VAL A 35 -21.10 -9.50 0.08
C VAL A 35 -21.77 -9.05 -1.22
N GLY A 36 -22.45 -7.91 -1.16
CA GLY A 36 -23.19 -7.32 -2.30
C GLY A 36 -22.88 -5.86 -2.53
N GLY A 37 -23.52 -5.24 -3.51
CA GLY A 37 -23.41 -3.80 -3.84
C GLY A 37 -24.77 -3.12 -3.96
N GLU A 38 -25.88 -3.85 -3.79
CA GLU A 38 -27.23 -3.32 -3.96
C GLU A 38 -27.91 -3.10 -2.61
N LEU A 39 -28.56 -1.96 -2.50
CA LEU A 39 -29.29 -1.60 -1.29
C LEU A 39 -30.59 -2.41 -1.20
N PRO A 40 -30.83 -3.19 -0.12
CA PRO A 40 -32.06 -3.94 0.03
C PRO A 40 -33.26 -3.03 0.27
N ALA A 41 -34.45 -3.48 -0.12
CA ALA A 41 -35.70 -2.75 0.10
C ALA A 41 -35.97 -2.46 1.58
N HIS A 42 -35.67 -3.44 2.45
CA HIS A 42 -35.82 -3.35 3.91
C HIS A 42 -34.48 -3.58 4.60
N GLY A 43 -34.26 -2.94 5.74
CA GLY A 43 -33.14 -3.22 6.63
C GLY A 43 -33.26 -4.65 7.18
N GLY A 44 -32.14 -5.33 7.31
CA GLY A 44 -32.00 -6.65 7.93
C GLY A 44 -30.63 -6.69 8.60
N ALA A 45 -30.08 -7.86 8.88
CA ALA A 45 -28.71 -8.01 9.37
C ALA A 45 -27.69 -7.62 8.26
N CYS A 46 -27.64 -6.32 7.96
CA CYS A 46 -26.91 -5.76 6.82
C CYS A 46 -26.03 -4.58 7.29
N VAL A 47 -24.78 -4.49 6.82
CA VAL A 47 -23.85 -3.38 7.05
C VAL A 47 -23.46 -2.77 5.70
N ALA A 48 -23.46 -1.45 5.59
CA ALA A 48 -22.97 -0.73 4.41
C ALA A 48 -21.54 -0.23 4.65
N HIS A 49 -20.58 -0.74 3.87
CA HIS A 49 -19.18 -0.33 3.93
C HIS A 49 -18.78 0.46 2.68
N PHE A 50 -18.45 1.73 2.89
CA PHE A 50 -18.04 2.68 1.85
C PHE A 50 -16.51 2.74 1.79
N HIS A 51 -15.94 2.44 0.63
CA HIS A 51 -14.51 2.52 0.39
C HIS A 51 -14.15 3.79 -0.37
N GLY A 52 -13.27 4.62 0.21
CA GLY A 52 -12.83 5.89 -0.36
C GLY A 52 -13.78 7.05 -0.07
N LEU A 53 -13.31 8.26 -0.37
CA LEU A 53 -14.00 9.52 -0.18
C LEU A 53 -14.23 10.24 -1.52
N TRP A 54 -14.82 11.45 -1.44
CA TRP A 54 -15.04 12.36 -2.57
C TRP A 54 -16.06 11.84 -3.59
N GLN A 55 -16.97 10.95 -3.15
CA GLN A 55 -18.03 10.37 -3.98
C GLN A 55 -19.40 10.91 -3.53
N PRO A 56 -20.05 11.81 -4.30
CA PRO A 56 -21.40 12.30 -3.95
C PRO A 56 -22.44 11.17 -3.84
N ALA A 57 -22.24 10.10 -4.61
CA ALA A 57 -23.09 8.91 -4.54
C ALA A 57 -23.03 8.23 -3.17
N HIS A 58 -21.84 8.16 -2.53
CA HIS A 58 -21.67 7.57 -1.19
C HIS A 58 -22.49 8.31 -0.14
N ALA A 59 -22.48 9.64 -0.14
CA ALA A 59 -23.26 10.44 0.80
C ALA A 59 -24.78 10.23 0.64
N ARG A 60 -25.26 10.05 -0.61
CA ARG A 60 -26.68 9.75 -0.91
C ARG A 60 -27.05 8.35 -0.47
N LEU A 61 -26.24 7.35 -0.82
CA LEU A 61 -26.44 5.94 -0.42
C LEU A 61 -26.39 5.79 1.09
N ALA A 62 -25.45 6.42 1.78
CA ALA A 62 -25.37 6.39 3.24
C ALA A 62 -26.61 7.00 3.92
N ARG A 63 -27.22 8.05 3.32
CA ARG A 63 -28.50 8.58 3.80
C ARG A 63 -29.62 7.53 3.65
N ALA A 64 -29.66 6.85 2.51
CA ALA A 64 -30.66 5.81 2.25
C ALA A 64 -30.46 4.59 3.15
N CYS A 65 -29.21 4.20 3.46
CA CYS A 65 -28.89 3.16 4.41
C CYS A 65 -29.41 3.50 5.82
N ARG A 66 -29.08 4.71 6.30
CA ARG A 66 -29.53 5.16 7.63
C ARG A 66 -31.05 5.23 7.75
N ALA A 67 -31.76 5.66 6.71
CA ALA A 67 -33.22 5.68 6.67
C ALA A 67 -33.83 4.27 6.80
N ARG A 68 -33.06 3.20 6.51
CA ARG A 68 -33.47 1.80 6.63
C ARG A 68 -32.88 1.13 7.89
N GLY A 69 -32.25 1.89 8.79
CA GLY A 69 -31.59 1.34 9.98
C GLY A 69 -30.31 0.54 9.67
N ILE A 70 -29.73 0.67 8.48
CA ILE A 70 -28.51 -0.05 8.08
C ILE A 70 -27.29 0.71 8.59
N PRO A 71 -26.47 0.12 9.48
CA PRO A 71 -25.23 0.73 9.95
C PRO A 71 -24.24 0.98 8.78
N CYS A 72 -23.61 2.15 8.83
CA CYS A 72 -22.66 2.59 7.81
C CYS A 72 -21.24 2.62 8.38
N VAL A 73 -20.30 2.11 7.61
CA VAL A 73 -18.85 2.15 7.87
C VAL A 73 -18.16 2.85 6.71
N VAL A 74 -17.12 3.63 6.97
CA VAL A 74 -16.35 4.32 5.93
C VAL A 74 -14.87 4.03 6.10
N SER A 75 -14.21 3.58 5.03
CA SER A 75 -12.76 3.43 4.94
C SER A 75 -12.17 4.50 4.01
N PRO A 76 -11.51 5.54 4.53
CA PRO A 76 -10.94 6.62 3.72
C PRO A 76 -9.77 6.21 2.84
N HIS A 77 -9.04 5.15 3.19
CA HIS A 77 -7.86 4.65 2.47
C HIS A 77 -6.80 5.72 2.18
N GLY A 78 -6.47 6.54 3.18
CA GLY A 78 -5.45 7.58 3.10
C GLY A 78 -5.86 8.84 2.32
N MET A 79 -7.11 8.99 1.94
CA MET A 79 -7.55 10.16 1.19
C MET A 79 -7.57 11.47 2.02
N LEU A 80 -7.40 11.36 3.34
CA LEU A 80 -7.21 12.48 4.29
C LEU A 80 -5.76 12.62 4.76
N GLU A 81 -4.82 11.84 4.22
CA GLU A 81 -3.39 11.99 4.49
C GLU A 81 -2.90 13.42 4.13
N PRO A 82 -1.92 13.99 4.87
CA PRO A 82 -1.47 15.37 4.65
C PRO A 82 -1.08 15.66 3.21
N TRP A 83 -0.40 14.71 2.55
CA TRP A 83 -0.05 14.83 1.14
C TRP A 83 -1.28 14.87 0.24
N ALA A 84 -2.21 13.93 0.43
CA ALA A 84 -3.44 13.86 -0.34
C ALA A 84 -4.33 15.08 -0.09
N TRP A 85 -4.37 15.56 1.17
CA TRP A 85 -5.14 16.73 1.56
C TRP A 85 -4.63 18.02 0.91
N ARG A 86 -3.30 18.22 0.81
CA ARG A 86 -2.69 19.41 0.19
C ARG A 86 -3.00 19.52 -1.29
N HIS A 87 -3.07 18.38 -2.01
CA HIS A 87 -3.39 18.37 -3.44
C HIS A 87 -4.83 18.85 -3.70
N LYS A 88 -4.99 19.93 -4.47
CA LYS A 88 -6.29 20.57 -4.78
C LYS A 88 -7.10 20.92 -3.52
N ARG A 89 -6.46 21.36 -2.46
CA ARG A 89 -7.06 21.69 -1.15
C ARG A 89 -8.24 22.65 -1.29
N TRP A 90 -8.17 23.63 -2.18
CA TRP A 90 -9.22 24.62 -2.42
C TRP A 90 -10.55 24.02 -2.89
N LYS A 91 -10.54 22.87 -3.62
CA LYS A 91 -11.74 22.11 -3.97
C LYS A 91 -12.19 21.17 -2.86
N LYS A 92 -11.22 20.52 -2.19
CA LYS A 92 -11.50 19.54 -1.14
C LYS A 92 -12.04 20.15 0.13
N TRP A 93 -11.55 21.31 0.52
CA TRP A 93 -11.92 21.93 1.78
C TRP A 93 -13.43 22.23 1.90
N PRO A 94 -14.09 22.94 0.95
CA PRO A 94 -15.53 23.17 1.03
C PRO A 94 -16.33 21.86 0.95
N TYR A 95 -15.97 20.95 0.05
CA TYR A 95 -16.66 19.67 -0.08
C TYR A 95 -16.55 18.82 1.19
N PHE A 96 -15.38 18.81 1.82
CA PHE A 96 -15.18 18.10 3.10
C PHE A 96 -16.14 18.63 4.18
N HIS A 97 -16.18 19.92 4.38
CA HIS A 97 -17.01 20.51 5.45
C HIS A 97 -18.51 20.41 5.16
N LEU A 98 -18.93 20.51 3.91
CA LEU A 98 -20.34 20.46 3.54
C LEU A 98 -20.89 19.03 3.39
N VAL A 99 -20.08 18.09 2.95
CA VAL A 99 -20.52 16.74 2.58
C VAL A 99 -19.79 15.66 3.36
N GLU A 100 -18.45 15.52 3.19
CA GLU A 100 -17.70 14.38 3.69
C GLU A 100 -17.66 14.31 5.22
N LYS A 101 -17.45 15.42 5.88
CA LYS A 101 -17.45 15.47 7.35
C LYS A 101 -18.76 14.94 7.92
N ARG A 102 -19.90 15.34 7.33
CA ARG A 102 -21.20 14.81 7.74
C ARG A 102 -21.36 13.33 7.42
N HIS A 103 -20.81 12.85 6.30
CA HIS A 103 -20.84 11.44 5.95
C HIS A 103 -20.04 10.62 6.97
N LEU A 104 -18.83 11.05 7.28
CA LEU A 104 -17.92 10.41 8.23
C LEU A 104 -18.45 10.43 9.68
N THR A 105 -18.92 11.59 10.17
CA THR A 105 -19.41 11.72 11.54
C THR A 105 -20.76 11.04 11.81
N ARG A 106 -21.51 10.74 10.76
CA ARG A 106 -22.79 10.00 10.86
C ARG A 106 -22.63 8.50 10.59
N ALA A 107 -21.43 8.03 10.24
CA ALA A 107 -21.14 6.62 10.17
C ALA A 107 -21.04 6.02 11.59
N GLN A 108 -21.41 4.76 11.77
CA GLN A 108 -21.24 4.04 13.02
C GLN A 108 -19.77 3.88 13.38
N ALA A 109 -18.91 3.76 12.37
CA ALA A 109 -17.46 3.77 12.55
C ALA A 109 -16.73 4.20 11.27
N VAL A 110 -15.49 4.66 11.44
CA VAL A 110 -14.52 4.88 10.36
C VAL A 110 -13.39 3.87 10.54
N LEU A 111 -13.03 3.16 9.46
CA LEU A 111 -11.94 2.20 9.46
C LEU A 111 -10.66 2.83 8.91
N ALA A 112 -9.62 2.81 9.72
CA ALA A 112 -8.25 3.08 9.31
C ALA A 112 -7.53 1.77 8.96
N THR A 113 -6.63 1.81 8.01
CA THR A 113 -5.80 0.66 7.63
C THR A 113 -4.57 0.49 8.50
N ALA A 114 -4.18 1.56 9.23
CA ALA A 114 -3.02 1.58 10.10
C ALA A 114 -3.22 2.55 11.28
N ALA A 115 -2.44 2.36 12.35
CA ALA A 115 -2.49 3.21 13.55
C ALA A 115 -2.20 4.69 13.25
N GLN A 116 -1.27 4.97 12.33
CA GLN A 116 -0.95 6.33 11.89
C GLN A 116 -2.14 7.00 11.20
N GLU A 117 -2.86 6.29 10.32
CA GLU A 117 -4.09 6.79 9.71
C GLU A 117 -5.16 7.05 10.78
N ALA A 118 -5.34 6.12 11.72
CA ALA A 118 -6.29 6.28 12.82
C ALA A 118 -6.00 7.52 13.67
N ALA A 119 -4.74 7.76 14.01
CA ALA A 119 -4.33 8.95 14.77
C ALA A 119 -4.67 10.25 14.03
N ARG A 120 -4.43 10.29 12.72
CA ARG A 120 -4.76 11.45 11.87
C ARG A 120 -6.27 11.66 11.76
N LEU A 121 -7.03 10.58 11.57
CA LEU A 121 -8.50 10.64 11.50
C LEU A 121 -9.12 11.17 12.78
N ARG A 122 -8.59 10.84 13.95
CA ARG A 122 -9.05 11.41 15.24
C ARG A 122 -8.93 12.93 15.28
N GLY A 123 -7.89 13.50 14.65
CA GLY A 123 -7.73 14.95 14.51
C GLY A 123 -8.80 15.60 13.62
N PHE A 124 -9.28 14.92 12.58
CA PHE A 124 -10.35 15.41 11.70
C PHE A 124 -11.76 15.17 12.27
N LEU A 125 -11.92 14.11 13.06
CA LEU A 125 -13.22 13.56 13.50
C LEU A 125 -13.22 13.31 15.01
N PRO A 126 -13.10 14.35 15.84
CA PRO A 126 -13.12 14.18 17.28
C PRO A 126 -14.45 13.53 17.73
N GLY A 127 -14.36 12.53 18.61
CA GLY A 127 -15.52 11.79 19.12
C GLY A 127 -16.06 10.68 18.19
N GLN A 128 -15.53 10.53 16.97
CA GLN A 128 -15.93 9.45 16.08
C GLN A 128 -15.28 8.11 16.48
N ARG A 129 -16.05 7.01 16.42
CA ARG A 129 -15.49 5.66 16.55
C ARG A 129 -14.55 5.37 15.37
N ILE A 130 -13.27 5.21 15.66
CA ILE A 130 -12.26 4.88 14.67
C ILE A 130 -11.60 3.57 15.07
N GLU A 131 -11.76 2.57 14.20
CA GLU A 131 -11.14 1.24 14.35
C GLU A 131 -9.99 1.05 13.37
N THR A 132 -9.01 0.23 13.74
CA THR A 132 -7.87 -0.07 12.88
C THR A 132 -7.93 -1.53 12.44
N LEU A 133 -8.21 -1.73 11.14
CA LEU A 133 -8.21 -3.04 10.49
C LEU A 133 -7.30 -2.97 9.26
N PRO A 134 -6.17 -3.69 9.24
CA PRO A 134 -5.22 -3.64 8.13
C PRO A 134 -5.78 -4.30 6.87
N LEU A 135 -5.23 -3.93 5.73
CA LEU A 135 -5.44 -4.64 4.48
C LEU A 135 -4.66 -5.96 4.48
N GLY A 136 -5.13 -6.93 3.73
CA GLY A 136 -4.49 -8.24 3.60
C GLY A 136 -3.66 -8.38 2.33
N LEU A 137 -3.11 -9.57 2.16
CA LEU A 137 -2.30 -9.97 1.01
C LEU A 137 -3.09 -9.83 -0.31
N THR A 138 -2.41 -9.40 -1.38
CA THR A 138 -3.06 -9.11 -2.67
C THR A 138 -2.99 -10.26 -3.67
N GLY A 139 -2.63 -11.46 -3.24
CA GLY A 139 -2.53 -12.66 -4.07
C GLY A 139 -1.86 -13.80 -3.32
N ASP A 140 -1.64 -14.92 -4.02
CA ASP A 140 -1.11 -16.17 -3.44
C ASP A 140 0.36 -16.43 -3.75
N ALA A 141 1.09 -15.41 -4.27
CA ALA A 141 2.50 -15.56 -4.62
C ALA A 141 3.35 -15.89 -3.39
N LYS A 142 4.16 -16.93 -3.53
CA LYS A 142 5.12 -17.43 -2.52
C LYS A 142 6.55 -17.04 -2.91
N PRO A 143 7.52 -17.15 -1.98
CA PRO A 143 8.93 -17.00 -2.33
C PRO A 143 9.34 -17.96 -3.45
N ASP A 144 9.97 -17.44 -4.50
CA ASP A 144 10.49 -18.22 -5.62
C ASP A 144 11.66 -17.47 -6.29
N TYR A 145 12.67 -17.16 -5.48
CA TYR A 145 13.77 -16.27 -5.85
C TYR A 145 14.55 -16.75 -7.08
N GLN A 146 14.98 -18.01 -7.09
CA GLN A 146 15.84 -18.53 -8.14
C GLN A 146 15.11 -18.60 -9.50
N ARG A 147 13.88 -19.09 -9.49
CA ARG A 147 13.05 -19.19 -10.70
C ARG A 147 12.73 -17.80 -11.26
N ALA A 148 12.38 -16.85 -10.41
CA ALA A 148 12.07 -15.49 -10.83
C ALA A 148 13.28 -14.82 -11.49
N ARG A 149 14.48 -14.98 -10.92
CA ARG A 149 15.73 -14.46 -11.51
C ARG A 149 16.03 -15.10 -12.86
N GLY A 150 15.85 -16.41 -12.99
CA GLY A 150 16.02 -17.11 -14.25
C GLY A 150 15.07 -16.58 -15.33
N HIS A 151 13.79 -16.37 -15.01
CA HIS A 151 12.80 -15.80 -15.92
C HIS A 151 13.11 -14.37 -16.36
N LEU A 152 13.72 -13.57 -15.48
CA LEU A 152 14.08 -12.17 -15.74
C LEU A 152 15.47 -12.02 -16.37
N GLY A 153 16.23 -13.12 -16.50
CA GLY A 153 17.60 -13.10 -17.00
C GLY A 153 18.55 -12.29 -16.10
N TRP A 154 18.30 -12.23 -14.79
CA TRP A 154 19.14 -11.50 -13.86
C TRP A 154 20.31 -12.36 -13.37
N PRO A 155 21.56 -11.90 -13.55
CA PRO A 155 22.74 -12.65 -13.16
C PRO A 155 22.77 -12.98 -11.66
N ALA A 156 23.28 -14.15 -11.31
CA ALA A 156 23.32 -14.60 -9.92
C ALA A 156 24.26 -13.77 -9.05
N ASP A 157 25.30 -13.18 -9.60
CA ASP A 157 26.31 -12.35 -8.92
C ASP A 157 25.91 -10.88 -8.80
N GLU A 158 24.91 -10.41 -9.54
CA GLU A 158 24.42 -9.03 -9.53
C GLU A 158 23.38 -8.81 -8.43
N ARG A 159 23.47 -7.72 -7.67
CA ARG A 159 22.45 -7.32 -6.70
C ARG A 159 21.34 -6.52 -7.38
N VAL A 160 20.10 -6.93 -7.21
CA VAL A 160 18.94 -6.30 -7.84
C VAL A 160 18.13 -5.51 -6.82
N LEU A 161 18.16 -4.18 -6.98
CA LEU A 161 17.29 -3.25 -6.28
C LEU A 161 16.01 -3.07 -7.10
N LEU A 162 14.85 -3.18 -6.48
CA LEU A 162 13.55 -3.00 -7.11
C LEU A 162 12.83 -1.77 -6.59
N PHE A 163 12.49 -0.84 -7.47
CA PHE A 163 11.45 0.16 -7.22
C PHE A 163 10.20 -0.24 -7.98
N LEU A 164 9.10 -0.55 -7.30
CA LEU A 164 7.83 -0.90 -7.93
C LEU A 164 6.71 -0.07 -7.32
N SER A 165 6.33 1.00 -8.00
CA SER A 165 5.25 1.91 -7.61
C SER A 165 4.90 2.84 -8.76
N ARG A 166 3.83 3.65 -8.61
CA ARG A 166 3.66 4.82 -9.45
C ARG A 166 4.88 5.73 -9.33
N ILE A 167 5.42 6.19 -10.45
CA ILE A 167 6.52 7.15 -10.45
C ILE A 167 5.93 8.54 -10.15
N HIS A 168 6.10 8.96 -8.90
CA HIS A 168 5.55 10.21 -8.38
C HIS A 168 6.48 10.74 -7.27
N VAL A 169 6.63 12.05 -7.16
CA VAL A 169 7.49 12.70 -6.14
C VAL A 169 7.28 12.11 -4.75
N LYS A 170 6.03 11.84 -4.37
CA LYS A 170 5.69 11.21 -3.07
C LYS A 170 6.45 9.90 -2.81
N LYS A 171 6.80 9.14 -3.85
CA LYS A 171 7.37 7.78 -3.74
C LYS A 171 8.89 7.75 -3.58
N GLY A 172 9.56 8.90 -3.75
CA GLY A 172 10.96 9.08 -3.44
C GLY A 172 11.95 8.36 -4.38
N LEU A 173 11.56 8.12 -5.65
CA LEU A 173 12.49 7.57 -6.63
C LEU A 173 13.69 8.51 -6.87
N ASP A 174 13.47 9.80 -6.78
CA ASP A 174 14.51 10.82 -6.80
C ASP A 174 15.52 10.66 -5.66
N LEU A 175 15.06 10.41 -4.43
CA LEU A 175 15.93 10.13 -3.28
C LEU A 175 16.78 8.87 -3.50
N LEU A 176 16.17 7.81 -4.08
CA LEU A 176 16.88 6.57 -4.37
C LEU A 176 17.98 6.78 -5.42
N LEU A 177 17.66 7.47 -6.51
CA LEU A 177 18.62 7.77 -7.57
C LEU A 177 19.76 8.65 -7.06
N GLN A 178 19.47 9.70 -6.30
CA GLN A 178 20.48 10.57 -5.69
C GLN A 178 21.39 9.81 -4.70
N ALA A 179 20.82 8.93 -3.89
CA ALA A 179 21.59 8.13 -2.95
C ALA A 179 22.56 7.18 -3.68
N LEU A 180 22.06 6.51 -4.73
CA LEU A 180 22.88 5.60 -5.54
C LEU A 180 23.96 6.34 -6.34
N ALA A 181 23.69 7.55 -6.83
CA ALA A 181 24.66 8.35 -7.61
C ALA A 181 25.86 8.84 -6.77
N THR A 182 25.71 8.90 -5.45
CA THR A 182 26.72 9.46 -4.53
C THR A 182 27.42 8.39 -3.68
N MET A 183 27.17 7.09 -3.91
CA MET A 183 27.81 6.01 -3.16
C MET A 183 28.66 5.12 -4.07
N GLU A 184 29.73 4.57 -3.50
CA GLU A 184 30.47 3.49 -4.13
C GLU A 184 29.79 2.15 -3.84
N LEU A 185 29.52 1.38 -4.89
CA LEU A 185 28.90 0.07 -4.77
C LEU A 185 29.98 -0.99 -4.56
N SER A 186 29.83 -1.77 -3.49
CA SER A 186 30.78 -2.85 -3.15
C SER A 186 30.58 -4.13 -3.97
N ALA A 187 29.53 -4.19 -4.82
CA ALA A 187 29.23 -5.31 -5.68
C ALA A 187 28.48 -4.86 -6.94
N PRO A 188 28.52 -5.62 -8.04
CA PRO A 188 27.68 -5.36 -9.21
C PRO A 188 26.22 -5.25 -8.82
N ALA A 189 25.57 -4.20 -9.31
CA ALA A 189 24.18 -3.92 -8.94
C ALA A 189 23.37 -3.40 -10.14
N ARG A 190 22.07 -3.58 -10.04
CA ARG A 190 21.06 -3.09 -10.98
C ARG A 190 19.90 -2.47 -10.22
N LEU A 191 19.38 -1.37 -10.71
CA LEU A 191 18.11 -0.81 -10.27
C LEU A 191 17.04 -1.07 -11.32
N VAL A 192 16.00 -1.82 -10.95
CA VAL A 192 14.85 -2.07 -11.79
C VAL A 192 13.71 -1.16 -11.35
N ILE A 193 13.22 -0.34 -12.27
CA ILE A 193 12.13 0.61 -12.02
C ILE A 193 10.88 0.13 -12.75
N VAL A 194 9.90 -0.31 -11.97
CA VAL A 194 8.61 -0.79 -12.46
C VAL A 194 7.53 0.21 -12.08
N GLY A 195 6.90 0.80 -13.07
CA GLY A 195 5.82 1.76 -12.88
C GLY A 195 5.71 2.79 -14.00
N ALA A 196 4.66 3.59 -13.91
CA ALA A 196 4.45 4.76 -14.76
C ALA A 196 4.17 5.99 -13.89
N GLY A 197 4.35 7.18 -14.47
CA GLY A 197 4.14 8.45 -13.80
C GLY A 197 3.82 9.57 -14.77
N GLU A 198 3.79 10.78 -14.26
CA GLU A 198 3.63 11.98 -15.08
C GLU A 198 4.85 12.12 -16.01
N PRO A 199 4.63 12.29 -17.34
CA PRO A 199 5.72 12.23 -18.33
C PRO A 199 6.87 13.21 -18.06
N GLY A 200 6.57 14.44 -17.65
CA GLY A 200 7.59 15.46 -17.34
C GLY A 200 8.47 15.07 -16.15
N TYR A 201 7.88 14.52 -15.09
CA TYR A 201 8.64 14.04 -13.94
C TYR A 201 9.47 12.80 -14.26
N VAL A 202 8.93 11.86 -15.03
CA VAL A 202 9.68 10.68 -15.50
C VAL A 202 10.86 11.11 -16.37
N ALA A 203 10.67 12.09 -17.27
CA ALA A 203 11.74 12.63 -18.11
C ALA A 203 12.86 13.29 -17.29
N GLN A 204 12.52 14.01 -16.22
CA GLN A 204 13.50 14.56 -15.28
C GLN A 204 14.35 13.50 -14.60
N LEU A 205 13.71 12.41 -14.12
CA LEU A 205 14.42 11.31 -13.48
C LEU A 205 15.32 10.55 -14.45
N ARG A 206 14.89 10.35 -15.70
CA ARG A 206 15.70 9.72 -16.76
C ARG A 206 16.91 10.57 -17.10
N ARG A 207 16.74 11.89 -17.25
CA ARG A 207 17.85 12.82 -17.49
C ARG A 207 18.86 12.77 -16.34
N PHE A 208 18.40 12.80 -15.10
CA PHE A 208 19.29 12.66 -13.94
C PHE A 208 20.08 11.34 -14.00
N ALA A 209 19.43 10.24 -14.37
CA ALA A 209 20.08 8.93 -14.49
C ALA A 209 21.13 8.93 -15.62
N GLU A 210 20.86 9.56 -16.76
CA GLU A 210 21.78 9.69 -17.89
C GLU A 210 23.00 10.55 -17.52
N GLU A 211 22.78 11.70 -16.87
CA GLU A 211 23.84 12.60 -16.40
C GLU A 211 24.77 11.93 -15.36
N ASN A 212 24.26 10.96 -14.61
CA ASN A 212 25.01 10.23 -13.58
C ASN A 212 25.30 8.77 -13.95
N ALA A 213 25.28 8.41 -15.24
CA ALA A 213 25.43 7.03 -15.71
C ALA A 213 26.77 6.37 -15.35
N ARG A 214 27.79 7.15 -14.97
CA ARG A 214 29.10 6.62 -14.55
C ARG A 214 29.14 6.17 -13.11
N THR A 215 28.26 6.70 -12.27
CA THR A 215 28.21 6.40 -10.82
C THR A 215 27.02 5.54 -10.44
N LEU A 216 25.93 5.65 -11.19
CA LEU A 216 24.74 4.84 -10.98
C LEU A 216 24.94 3.39 -11.41
N PRO A 217 24.33 2.42 -10.74
CA PRO A 217 24.23 1.06 -11.26
C PRO A 217 23.44 1.05 -12.57
N ARG A 218 23.51 -0.06 -13.30
CA ARG A 218 22.62 -0.27 -14.45
C ARG A 218 21.16 -0.04 -14.04
N ILE A 219 20.43 0.75 -14.83
CA ILE A 219 19.01 1.04 -14.59
C ILE A 219 18.15 0.46 -15.70
N ASP A 220 17.21 -0.40 -15.33
CA ASP A 220 16.21 -0.97 -16.23
C ASP A 220 14.84 -0.32 -15.96
N TRP A 221 14.35 0.46 -16.92
CA TRP A 221 13.02 1.07 -16.87
C TRP A 221 12.00 0.12 -17.50
N ALA A 222 11.38 -0.74 -16.67
CA ALA A 222 10.49 -1.80 -17.15
C ALA A 222 9.07 -1.31 -17.53
N GLY A 223 8.74 -0.04 -17.23
CA GLY A 223 7.39 0.47 -17.46
C GLY A 223 6.38 -0.06 -16.44
N ALA A 224 5.10 0.15 -16.71
CA ALA A 224 4.04 -0.33 -15.82
C ALA A 224 3.80 -1.83 -16.02
N VAL A 225 3.74 -2.57 -14.92
CA VAL A 225 3.47 -4.02 -14.89
C VAL A 225 2.29 -4.28 -13.97
N TRP A 226 1.35 -5.10 -14.42
CA TRP A 226 0.09 -5.38 -13.73
C TRP A 226 -0.15 -6.89 -13.53
N GLY A 227 -1.10 -7.23 -12.69
CA GLY A 227 -1.54 -8.60 -12.49
C GLY A 227 -0.43 -9.51 -11.93
N ALA A 228 -0.40 -10.75 -12.38
CA ALA A 228 0.53 -11.77 -11.90
C ALA A 228 2.00 -11.48 -12.27
N GLU A 229 2.22 -10.76 -13.37
CA GLU A 229 3.55 -10.45 -13.87
C GLU A 229 4.43 -9.66 -12.88
N ARG A 230 3.83 -8.85 -12.00
CA ARG A 230 4.58 -8.08 -11.00
C ARG A 230 5.30 -8.95 -9.97
N TRP A 231 4.80 -10.16 -9.71
CA TRP A 231 5.34 -11.03 -8.67
C TRP A 231 6.77 -11.46 -8.95
N LYS A 232 7.10 -11.74 -10.22
CA LYS A 232 8.47 -12.12 -10.57
C LYS A 232 9.50 -11.04 -10.22
N TYR A 233 9.13 -9.74 -10.32
CA TYR A 233 10.01 -8.64 -9.92
C TYR A 233 10.25 -8.64 -8.42
N PHE A 234 9.20 -8.76 -7.62
CA PHE A 234 9.34 -8.86 -6.17
C PHE A 234 10.15 -10.10 -5.78
N GLN A 235 9.81 -11.27 -6.31
CA GLN A 235 10.47 -12.54 -5.98
C GLN A 235 11.96 -12.54 -6.33
N GLY A 236 12.35 -11.98 -7.49
CA GLY A 236 13.73 -11.98 -7.97
C GLY A 236 14.61 -10.86 -7.42
N ALA A 237 14.04 -9.85 -6.78
CA ALA A 237 14.79 -8.74 -6.20
C ALA A 237 15.53 -9.13 -4.91
N ASP A 238 16.69 -8.50 -4.69
CA ASP A 238 17.45 -8.63 -3.43
C ASP A 238 16.97 -7.62 -2.39
N LEU A 239 16.47 -6.44 -2.84
CA LEU A 239 15.92 -5.41 -1.97
C LEU A 239 14.79 -4.66 -2.71
N PHE A 240 13.64 -4.58 -2.10
CA PHE A 240 12.58 -3.66 -2.54
C PHE A 240 12.79 -2.29 -1.91
N CYS A 241 12.92 -1.24 -2.74
CA CYS A 241 13.22 0.11 -2.31
C CYS A 241 12.02 1.04 -2.54
N LEU A 242 11.43 1.55 -1.47
CA LEU A 242 10.37 2.54 -1.51
C LEU A 242 10.63 3.65 -0.47
N PRO A 243 11.59 4.58 -0.72
CA PRO A 243 11.92 5.66 0.22
C PRO A 243 10.88 6.80 0.15
N THR A 244 9.64 6.46 0.36
CA THR A 244 8.47 7.33 0.19
C THR A 244 8.40 8.45 1.23
N HIS A 245 7.89 9.62 0.84
CA HIS A 245 7.60 10.74 1.75
C HIS A 245 6.29 10.57 2.53
N SER A 246 5.45 9.65 2.15
CA SER A 246 4.21 9.33 2.87
C SER A 246 3.56 8.08 2.26
N GLU A 247 3.11 7.19 3.11
CA GLU A 247 2.32 6.02 2.70
C GLU A 247 1.15 5.83 3.65
N ASN A 248 -0.01 5.47 3.11
CA ASN A 248 -1.15 5.16 3.96
C ASN A 248 -1.03 3.74 4.53
N PHE A 249 -1.03 2.74 3.68
CA PHE A 249 -0.80 1.35 4.04
C PHE A 249 0.46 0.81 3.39
N GLY A 250 0.64 1.02 2.07
CA GLY A 250 1.81 0.56 1.35
C GLY A 250 1.72 -0.91 0.96
N LEU A 251 0.70 -1.28 0.18
CA LEU A 251 0.51 -2.66 -0.27
C LEU A 251 1.75 -3.24 -0.96
N ALA A 252 2.51 -2.44 -1.73
CA ALA A 252 3.74 -2.89 -2.36
C ALA A 252 4.82 -3.33 -1.34
N ILE A 253 4.83 -2.73 -0.14
CA ILE A 253 5.71 -3.16 0.97
C ILE A 253 5.25 -4.54 1.48
N LEU A 254 3.94 -4.71 1.67
CA LEU A 254 3.39 -6.00 2.07
C LEU A 254 3.63 -7.09 1.00
N GLU A 255 3.47 -6.74 -0.29
CA GLU A 255 3.74 -7.63 -1.42
C GLU A 255 5.22 -8.09 -1.45
N ALA A 256 6.16 -7.20 -1.20
CA ALA A 256 7.57 -7.57 -1.07
C ALA A 256 7.79 -8.54 0.11
N CYS A 257 7.24 -8.23 1.29
CA CYS A 257 7.32 -9.10 2.46
C CYS A 257 6.67 -10.47 2.21
N GLN A 258 5.53 -10.51 1.50
CA GLN A 258 4.80 -11.73 1.17
C GLN A 258 5.65 -12.76 0.44
N VAL A 259 6.55 -12.32 -0.42
CA VAL A 259 7.47 -13.18 -1.17
C VAL A 259 8.88 -13.23 -0.56
N GLY A 260 9.05 -12.71 0.64
CA GLY A 260 10.31 -12.75 1.38
C GLY A 260 11.38 -11.78 0.86
N THR A 261 11.00 -10.74 0.14
CA THR A 261 11.96 -9.74 -0.34
C THR A 261 12.15 -8.66 0.72
N PRO A 262 13.38 -8.45 1.21
CA PRO A 262 13.68 -7.39 2.17
C PRO A 262 13.27 -6.03 1.65
N VAL A 263 12.92 -5.12 2.56
CA VAL A 263 12.35 -3.81 2.22
C VAL A 263 13.22 -2.69 2.77
N LEU A 264 13.54 -1.71 1.94
CA LEU A 264 14.00 -0.39 2.35
C LEU A 264 12.85 0.59 2.20
N THR A 265 12.45 1.22 3.31
CA THR A 265 11.39 2.22 3.32
C THR A 265 11.64 3.27 4.40
N THR A 266 10.69 4.18 4.62
CA THR A 266 10.88 5.31 5.53
C THR A 266 10.00 5.22 6.77
N VAL A 267 10.33 6.04 7.77
CA VAL A 267 9.51 6.25 8.96
C VAL A 267 8.12 6.84 8.65
N GLU A 268 7.93 7.35 7.43
CA GLU A 268 6.66 7.90 6.95
C GLU A 268 5.68 6.82 6.44
N THR A 269 5.96 5.56 6.78
CA THR A 269 5.09 4.42 6.47
C THR A 269 4.64 3.72 7.75
N PRO A 270 3.46 3.08 7.76
CA PRO A 270 3.02 2.29 8.91
C PRO A 270 3.86 1.02 9.14
N TRP A 271 4.80 0.73 8.25
CA TRP A 271 5.67 -0.44 8.29
C TRP A 271 6.95 -0.24 9.08
N ALA A 272 7.30 1.02 9.42
CA ALA A 272 8.55 1.35 10.07
C ALA A 272 8.78 0.53 11.35
N GLU A 273 7.80 0.49 12.25
CA GLU A 273 7.87 -0.28 13.48
C GLU A 273 7.84 -1.80 13.23
N ALA A 274 6.97 -2.25 12.32
CA ALA A 274 6.80 -3.68 12.02
C ALA A 274 8.03 -4.32 11.35
N LEU A 275 8.78 -3.52 10.58
CA LEU A 275 9.99 -3.95 9.88
C LEU A 275 11.29 -3.64 10.66
N ALA A 276 11.22 -2.91 11.77
CA ALA A 276 12.35 -2.71 12.66
C ALA A 276 12.84 -4.05 13.24
N GLY A 277 14.06 -4.06 13.81
CA GLY A 277 14.61 -5.26 14.41
C GLY A 277 15.08 -6.31 13.41
N GLY A 278 15.55 -5.89 12.22
CA GLY A 278 16.22 -6.75 11.25
C GLY A 278 15.34 -7.27 10.09
N ARG A 279 14.03 -6.95 10.06
CA ARG A 279 13.16 -7.34 8.95
C ARG A 279 13.25 -6.41 7.74
N GLY A 280 13.81 -5.21 7.92
CA GLY A 280 13.94 -4.21 6.86
C GLY A 280 14.95 -3.12 7.17
N PHE A 281 15.07 -2.19 6.25
CA PHE A 281 15.95 -1.02 6.29
C PHE A 281 15.06 0.23 6.39
N ILE A 282 15.10 0.91 7.52
CA ILE A 282 14.19 2.01 7.84
C ILE A 282 14.98 3.31 8.01
N CYS A 283 14.60 4.35 7.29
CA CYS A 283 15.29 5.65 7.32
C CYS A 283 14.31 6.83 7.30
N ALA A 284 14.80 8.03 7.54
CA ALA A 284 14.08 9.23 7.18
C ALA A 284 14.07 9.43 5.65
N PRO A 285 13.07 10.11 5.06
CA PRO A 285 12.99 10.36 3.61
C PRO A 285 13.97 11.47 3.20
N ARG A 286 15.28 11.20 3.30
CA ARG A 286 16.39 12.07 2.94
C ARG A 286 17.47 11.26 2.24
N THR A 287 18.09 11.83 1.21
CA THR A 287 19.12 11.16 0.39
C THR A 287 20.21 10.50 1.23
N ALA A 288 20.80 11.23 2.19
CA ALA A 288 21.88 10.70 3.05
C ALA A 288 21.44 9.52 3.92
N GLU A 289 20.18 9.52 4.39
CA GLU A 289 19.63 8.43 5.19
C GLU A 289 19.36 7.19 4.33
N VAL A 290 18.81 7.38 3.12
CA VAL A 290 18.63 6.30 2.14
C VAL A 290 19.98 5.69 1.76
N GLN A 291 20.99 6.54 1.51
CA GLN A 291 22.36 6.11 1.22
C GLN A 291 22.94 5.25 2.35
N ARG A 292 22.78 5.67 3.60
CA ARG A 292 23.25 4.91 4.76
C ARG A 292 22.63 3.51 4.83
N GLU A 293 21.32 3.40 4.62
CA GLU A 293 20.65 2.10 4.65
C GLU A 293 21.00 1.22 3.44
N LEU A 294 21.23 1.81 2.27
CA LEU A 294 21.77 1.10 1.12
C LEU A 294 23.19 0.58 1.40
N ALA A 295 24.07 1.41 1.97
CA ALA A 295 25.42 0.99 2.35
C ALA A 295 25.38 -0.19 3.34
N ARG A 296 24.46 -0.12 4.31
CA ARG A 296 24.21 -1.25 5.25
C ARG A 296 23.75 -2.50 4.50
N PHE A 297 22.83 -2.38 3.55
CA PHE A 297 22.40 -3.51 2.72
C PHE A 297 23.55 -4.11 1.91
N PHE A 298 24.41 -3.29 1.32
CA PHE A 298 25.54 -3.77 0.52
C PHE A 298 26.68 -4.38 1.35
N SER A 299 26.80 -4.01 2.63
CA SER A 299 27.80 -4.56 3.55
C SER A 299 27.39 -5.91 4.17
N HIS A 300 26.12 -6.32 4.05
CA HIS A 300 25.65 -7.61 4.54
C HIS A 300 25.55 -8.62 3.39
N ASP A 301 25.63 -9.90 3.74
CA ASP A 301 25.32 -10.96 2.78
C ASP A 301 23.87 -10.80 2.26
N ARG A 302 23.64 -11.25 1.04
CA ARG A 302 22.28 -11.35 0.48
C ARG A 302 21.44 -12.11 1.49
N GLY A 303 20.25 -11.62 1.77
CA GLY A 303 19.34 -12.28 2.70
C GLY A 303 19.26 -13.78 2.39
N THR A 304 19.58 -14.61 3.37
CA THR A 304 19.59 -16.06 3.20
C THR A 304 18.19 -16.57 2.84
N PRO A 305 18.06 -17.73 2.19
CA PRO A 305 16.76 -18.35 1.92
C PRO A 305 15.88 -18.43 3.18
N GLU A 306 16.50 -18.71 4.34
CA GLU A 306 15.83 -18.82 5.64
C GLU A 306 15.27 -17.45 6.10
N ALA A 307 16.06 -16.38 5.97
CA ALA A 307 15.61 -15.03 6.32
C ALA A 307 14.46 -14.56 5.41
N ARG A 308 14.53 -14.88 4.12
CA ARG A 308 13.45 -14.61 3.17
C ARG A 308 12.19 -15.41 3.49
N ALA A 309 12.34 -16.69 3.83
CA ALA A 309 11.24 -17.55 4.24
C ALA A 309 10.58 -17.03 5.53
N ALA A 310 11.37 -16.65 6.52
CA ALA A 310 10.87 -16.11 7.80
C ALA A 310 10.12 -14.78 7.61
N LEU A 311 10.60 -13.88 6.72
CA LEU A 311 9.88 -12.65 6.37
C LEU A 311 8.54 -12.93 5.70
N ALA A 312 8.52 -13.88 4.76
CA ALA A 312 7.29 -14.29 4.10
C ALA A 312 6.31 -14.93 5.08
N GLU A 313 6.75 -15.85 5.92
CA GLU A 313 5.92 -16.47 6.95
C GLU A 313 5.31 -15.44 7.91
N TRP A 314 6.12 -14.45 8.34
CA TRP A 314 5.63 -13.35 9.15
C TRP A 314 4.51 -12.56 8.45
N ALA A 315 4.66 -12.28 7.14
CA ALA A 315 3.63 -11.57 6.37
C ALA A 315 2.37 -12.43 6.20
N TRP A 316 2.54 -13.71 5.86
CA TRP A 316 1.42 -14.64 5.69
C TRP A 316 0.64 -14.85 6.97
N THR A 317 1.29 -15.05 8.10
CA THR A 317 0.63 -15.26 9.39
C THR A 317 -0.21 -14.05 9.82
N ARG A 318 0.27 -12.83 9.55
CA ARG A 318 -0.37 -11.60 10.05
C ARG A 318 -1.39 -10.97 9.11
N PHE A 319 -1.20 -11.16 7.80
CA PHE A 319 -1.96 -10.42 6.78
C PHE A 319 -2.73 -11.34 5.82
N HIS A 320 -2.75 -12.65 6.06
CA HIS A 320 -3.62 -13.53 5.30
C HIS A 320 -5.10 -13.20 5.57
N TRP A 321 -5.89 -13.17 4.49
CA TRP A 321 -7.27 -12.74 4.58
C TRP A 321 -8.13 -13.61 5.49
N ASP A 322 -7.83 -14.90 5.64
CA ASP A 322 -8.63 -15.77 6.53
C ASP A 322 -8.47 -15.35 8.01
N ALA A 323 -7.29 -14.90 8.42
CA ALA A 323 -7.08 -14.36 9.77
C ALA A 323 -7.72 -12.97 9.92
N LEU A 324 -7.61 -12.11 8.90
CA LEU A 324 -8.19 -10.77 8.94
C LEU A 324 -9.70 -10.76 8.82
N ALA A 325 -10.28 -11.65 8.01
CA ALA A 325 -11.72 -11.73 7.81
C ALA A 325 -12.48 -11.98 9.13
N GLU A 326 -11.90 -12.75 10.08
CA GLU A 326 -12.51 -12.90 11.41
C GLU A 326 -12.61 -11.58 12.15
N ARG A 327 -11.54 -10.78 12.10
CA ARG A 327 -11.52 -9.45 12.73
C ARG A 327 -12.52 -8.50 12.08
N TYR A 328 -12.63 -8.52 10.73
CA TYR A 328 -13.63 -7.74 10.01
C TYR A 328 -15.05 -8.22 10.33
N ALA A 329 -15.29 -9.54 10.38
CA ALA A 329 -16.57 -10.11 10.71
C ALA A 329 -17.00 -9.77 12.14
N ALA A 330 -16.10 -9.89 13.11
CA ALA A 330 -16.36 -9.50 14.50
C ALA A 330 -16.66 -8.00 14.61
N PHE A 331 -15.91 -7.16 13.90
CA PHE A 331 -16.19 -5.74 13.84
C PHE A 331 -17.58 -5.44 13.25
N TYR A 332 -17.95 -6.03 12.11
CA TYR A 332 -19.28 -5.82 11.53
C TYR A 332 -20.40 -6.27 12.46
N ARG A 333 -20.25 -7.41 13.17
CA ARG A 333 -21.22 -7.87 14.18
C ARG A 333 -21.36 -6.86 15.33
N SER A 334 -20.30 -6.16 15.72
CA SER A 334 -20.31 -5.18 16.81
C SER A 334 -21.06 -3.88 16.49
N LEU A 335 -21.62 -3.75 15.29
CA LEU A 335 -22.36 -2.57 14.84
C LEU A 335 -23.87 -2.71 15.06
N PHE A 336 -24.33 -3.89 15.43
CA PHE A 336 -25.70 -4.20 15.82
C PHE A 336 -25.82 -4.24 17.35
#